data_0831fb8c9636260cf855561508c9ec09
#
_entry.id   0831fb8c9636260cf855561508c9ec09
#
_cell.length_a   1.000
_cell.length_b   1.000
_cell.length_c   1.000
_cell.angle_alpha   90.00
_cell.angle_beta   90.00
_cell.angle_gamma   90.00
#
_symmetry.space_group_name_H-M   'P 1'
#
loop_
_entity.id
_entity.type
_entity.pdbx_description
1 polymer ?
#
loop_
_entity_poly.entity_id
_entity_poly.type
_entity_poly.pdbx_seq_one_letter_code
_entity_poly.pdbx_strand_id
1 'polypeptide(L)'
;AHIAGSRGLSSLNPHKRIGLIHPLVSLPNPQIGKERLTNNAWFAINGDPFMQKIVDILGGTSFCLNDQDRALYHATACIASNHLVVLLEQVRRLADQLNIPFEAFLNLSQGSLDSISELNPKEALTGPAARKDEETLKAHLESLPEKELALYKSMVEEAKRLSTQDNHQE
;
A
#
# COMPACT_ATOMS: atom_id res chain seq x y z
N ALA A 1 -0.44 -9.22 -24.89
CA ALA A 1 -0.56 -8.42 -23.65
C ALA A 1 0.54 -8.80 -22.66
N HIS A 2 0.76 -7.93 -21.66
CA HIS A 2 1.56 -8.25 -20.48
C HIS A 2 0.86 -7.81 -19.20
N ILE A 3 1.36 -8.31 -18.05
CA ILE A 3 0.77 -8.05 -16.71
C ILE A 3 1.68 -7.24 -15.80
N ALA A 4 2.79 -6.69 -16.29
CA ALA A 4 3.76 -5.96 -15.46
C ALA A 4 3.23 -4.56 -15.10
N GLY A 5 3.23 -4.22 -13.82
CA GLY A 5 2.76 -2.92 -13.32
C GLY A 5 3.65 -1.74 -13.75
N SER A 6 4.97 -1.97 -13.86
CA SER A 6 5.97 -0.93 -14.14
C SER A 6 6.32 -0.74 -15.62
N ARG A 7 5.94 -1.68 -16.51
CA ARG A 7 6.29 -1.63 -17.94
C ARG A 7 5.17 -1.03 -18.77
N GLY A 8 5.50 -0.16 -19.74
CA GLY A 8 4.57 0.39 -20.71
C GLY A 8 4.30 -0.53 -21.89
N LEU A 9 3.35 -0.14 -22.74
CA LEU A 9 2.97 -0.86 -23.95
C LEU A 9 4.12 -1.03 -24.95
N SER A 10 5.09 -0.10 -24.97
CA SER A 10 6.26 -0.15 -25.84
C SER A 10 7.10 -1.41 -25.66
N SER A 11 7.03 -2.07 -24.50
CA SER A 11 7.71 -3.35 -24.26
C SER A 11 7.18 -4.50 -25.12
N LEU A 12 6.03 -4.31 -25.76
CA LEU A 12 5.40 -5.27 -26.66
C LEU A 12 5.68 -5.00 -28.16
N ASN A 13 6.52 -4.01 -28.49
CA ASN A 13 6.93 -3.78 -29.88
C ASN A 13 7.67 -5.02 -30.43
N PRO A 14 7.51 -5.38 -31.74
CA PRO A 14 6.77 -4.67 -32.79
C PRO A 14 5.30 -5.11 -32.99
N HIS A 15 4.66 -5.74 -32.02
CA HIS A 15 3.29 -6.23 -32.16
C HIS A 15 2.30 -5.06 -32.36
N LYS A 16 1.29 -5.26 -33.25
CA LYS A 16 0.31 -4.22 -33.57
C LYS A 16 -0.87 -4.18 -32.59
N ARG A 17 -1.33 -5.34 -32.14
CA ARG A 17 -2.40 -5.45 -31.14
C ARG A 17 -1.79 -5.72 -29.77
N ILE A 18 -1.62 -4.68 -29.01
CA ILE A 18 -0.93 -4.72 -27.71
C ILE A 18 -1.87 -4.26 -26.61
N GLY A 19 -1.77 -4.91 -25.47
CA GLY A 19 -2.57 -4.58 -24.31
C GLY A 19 -1.81 -4.87 -23.03
N LEU A 20 -2.20 -4.17 -21.99
CA LEU A 20 -1.70 -4.33 -20.67
C LEU A 20 -2.87 -4.52 -19.70
N ILE A 21 -2.72 -5.45 -18.79
CA ILE A 21 -3.65 -5.70 -17.69
C ILE A 21 -2.84 -6.04 -16.44
N HIS A 22 -2.82 -5.12 -15.47
CA HIS A 22 -2.10 -5.33 -14.22
C HIS A 22 -3.09 -5.44 -13.07
N PRO A 23 -3.22 -6.62 -12.43
CA PRO A 23 -4.07 -6.77 -11.25
C PRO A 23 -3.44 -6.03 -10.06
N LEU A 24 -4.22 -5.14 -9.45
CA LEU A 24 -3.81 -4.39 -8.25
C LEU A 24 -4.14 -5.21 -6.99
N VAL A 25 -3.47 -6.35 -6.87
CA VAL A 25 -3.64 -7.29 -5.75
C VAL A 25 -2.31 -7.88 -5.32
N SER A 26 -2.18 -8.22 -4.05
CA SER A 26 -1.03 -8.96 -3.53
C SER A 26 -1.19 -10.45 -3.83
N LEU A 27 -0.22 -11.03 -4.54
CA LEU A 27 -0.23 -12.41 -5.04
C LEU A 27 0.90 -13.24 -4.41
N PRO A 28 0.85 -13.56 -3.10
CA PRO A 28 1.95 -14.23 -2.40
C PRO A 28 2.12 -15.70 -2.82
N ASN A 29 1.05 -16.36 -3.24
CA ASN A 29 1.05 -17.72 -3.75
C ASN A 29 -0.16 -17.96 -4.69
N PRO A 30 -0.20 -19.06 -5.47
CA PRO A 30 -1.26 -19.33 -6.44
C PRO A 30 -2.66 -19.45 -5.83
N GLN A 31 -2.79 -20.03 -4.64
CA GLN A 31 -4.08 -20.28 -3.99
C GLN A 31 -4.73 -18.95 -3.57
N ILE A 32 -4.02 -18.16 -2.78
CA ILE A 32 -4.47 -16.81 -2.35
C ILE A 32 -4.62 -15.90 -3.57
N GLY A 33 -3.71 -16.02 -4.54
CA GLY A 33 -3.75 -15.21 -5.76
C GLY A 33 -5.00 -15.45 -6.58
N LYS A 34 -5.42 -16.70 -6.76
CA LYS A 34 -6.66 -17.05 -7.47
C LYS A 34 -7.88 -16.43 -6.79
N GLU A 35 -8.00 -16.60 -5.49
CA GLU A 35 -9.12 -16.05 -4.71
C GLU A 35 -9.19 -14.52 -4.85
N ARG A 36 -8.06 -13.83 -4.66
CA ARG A 36 -8.00 -12.37 -4.75
C ARG A 36 -8.29 -11.83 -6.15
N LEU A 37 -7.85 -12.52 -7.20
CA LEU A 37 -8.09 -12.13 -8.58
C LEU A 37 -9.57 -12.21 -8.99
N THR A 38 -10.33 -13.11 -8.38
CA THR A 38 -11.75 -13.36 -8.72
C THR A 38 -12.73 -12.78 -7.70
N ASN A 39 -12.23 -12.03 -6.71
CA ASN A 39 -13.06 -11.40 -5.69
C ASN A 39 -12.96 -9.86 -5.79
N ASN A 40 -13.67 -9.31 -6.78
CA ASN A 40 -13.77 -7.84 -7.01
C ASN A 40 -12.41 -7.13 -7.10
N ALA A 41 -11.41 -7.74 -7.75
CA ALA A 41 -10.09 -7.15 -7.90
C ALA A 41 -10.12 -5.91 -8.81
N TRP A 42 -9.25 -4.95 -8.53
CA TRP A 42 -9.00 -3.81 -9.40
C TRP A 42 -7.88 -4.10 -10.40
N PHE A 43 -8.02 -3.56 -11.62
CA PHE A 43 -7.07 -3.77 -12.71
C PHE A 43 -6.72 -2.45 -13.39
N ALA A 44 -5.43 -2.16 -13.49
CA ALA A 44 -4.96 -1.13 -14.41
C ALA A 44 -4.88 -1.71 -15.82
N ILE A 45 -5.56 -1.10 -16.78
CA ILE A 45 -5.57 -1.54 -18.18
C ILE A 45 -5.08 -0.45 -19.12
N ASN A 46 -4.53 -0.86 -20.28
CA ASN A 46 -4.21 0.05 -21.38
C ASN A 46 -4.11 -0.73 -22.70
N GLY A 47 -4.28 -0.05 -23.84
CA GLY A 47 -4.15 -0.58 -25.19
C GLY A 47 -5.40 -1.27 -25.70
N ASP A 48 -5.29 -2.51 -26.18
CA ASP A 48 -6.38 -3.22 -26.86
C ASP A 48 -7.63 -3.36 -25.96
N PRO A 49 -8.83 -2.99 -26.45
CA PRO A 49 -10.09 -3.12 -25.71
C PRO A 49 -10.41 -4.52 -25.18
N PHE A 50 -9.73 -5.54 -25.69
CA PHE A 50 -9.85 -6.90 -25.16
C PHE A 50 -9.43 -7.02 -23.69
N MET A 51 -8.61 -6.10 -23.18
CA MET A 51 -8.22 -6.09 -21.76
C MET A 51 -9.44 -5.90 -20.86
N GLN A 52 -10.38 -5.04 -21.24
CA GLN A 52 -11.64 -4.88 -20.51
C GLN A 52 -12.44 -6.18 -20.43
N LYS A 53 -12.55 -6.91 -21.53
CA LYS A 53 -13.27 -8.19 -21.55
C LYS A 53 -12.66 -9.22 -20.58
N ILE A 54 -11.34 -9.21 -20.41
CA ILE A 54 -10.67 -10.09 -19.44
C ILE A 54 -11.07 -9.68 -18.01
N VAL A 55 -11.09 -8.39 -17.70
CA VAL A 55 -11.52 -7.89 -16.38
C VAL A 55 -12.96 -8.28 -16.08
N ASP A 56 -13.84 -8.11 -17.06
CA ASP A 56 -15.27 -8.46 -16.94
C ASP A 56 -15.47 -9.96 -16.64
N ILE A 57 -14.71 -10.84 -17.33
CA ILE A 57 -14.73 -12.29 -17.08
C ILE A 57 -14.27 -12.63 -15.65
N LEU A 58 -13.29 -11.89 -15.11
CA LEU A 58 -12.80 -12.08 -13.76
C LEU A 58 -13.69 -11.45 -12.68
N GLY A 59 -14.75 -10.75 -13.07
CA GLY A 59 -15.64 -10.04 -12.14
C GLY A 59 -14.97 -8.86 -11.44
N GLY A 60 -13.96 -8.25 -12.07
CA GLY A 60 -13.18 -7.16 -11.49
C GLY A 60 -13.64 -5.77 -11.92
N THR A 61 -12.99 -4.76 -11.39
CA THR A 61 -13.14 -3.35 -11.77
C THR A 61 -11.85 -2.87 -12.44
N SER A 62 -11.97 -2.06 -13.49
CA SER A 62 -10.79 -1.54 -14.20
C SER A 62 -10.70 -0.02 -14.16
N PHE A 63 -9.50 0.47 -14.34
CA PHE A 63 -9.19 1.87 -14.66
C PHE A 63 -8.11 1.93 -15.74
N CYS A 64 -8.17 2.96 -16.57
CA CYS A 64 -7.14 3.22 -17.58
C CYS A 64 -5.92 3.86 -16.94
N LEU A 65 -4.73 3.40 -17.33
CA LEU A 65 -3.47 3.95 -16.84
C LEU A 65 -2.54 4.22 -18.03
N ASN A 66 -2.15 5.47 -18.22
CA ASN A 66 -1.21 5.87 -19.25
C ASN A 66 0.21 5.41 -18.93
N ASP A 67 1.03 5.22 -19.97
CA ASP A 67 2.41 4.76 -19.80
C ASP A 67 3.29 5.75 -19.01
N GLN A 68 3.03 7.05 -19.14
CA GLN A 68 3.75 8.09 -18.40
C GLN A 68 3.53 8.02 -16.87
N ASP A 69 2.38 7.53 -16.42
CA ASP A 69 1.99 7.50 -15.01
C ASP A 69 2.40 6.18 -14.31
N ARG A 70 2.94 5.21 -15.06
CA ARG A 70 3.22 3.86 -14.55
C ARG A 70 4.21 3.79 -13.43
N ALA A 71 5.27 4.60 -13.48
CA ALA A 71 6.28 4.60 -12.43
C ALA A 71 5.66 5.05 -11.10
N LEU A 72 4.89 6.13 -11.12
CA LEU A 72 4.19 6.64 -9.94
C LEU A 72 3.13 5.64 -9.45
N TYR A 73 2.31 5.11 -10.34
CA TYR A 73 1.34 4.08 -10.01
C TYR A 73 1.97 2.85 -9.34
N HIS A 74 3.07 2.34 -9.92
CA HIS A 74 3.72 1.16 -9.33
C HIS A 74 4.36 1.48 -7.97
N ALA A 75 4.96 2.65 -7.81
CA ALA A 75 5.47 3.11 -6.53
C ALA A 75 4.34 3.19 -5.48
N THR A 76 3.18 3.73 -5.86
CA THR A 76 1.99 3.78 -4.98
C THR A 76 1.53 2.37 -4.58
N ALA A 77 1.46 1.44 -5.52
CA ALA A 77 1.13 0.05 -5.22
C ALA A 77 2.16 -0.62 -4.29
N CYS A 78 3.46 -0.33 -4.46
CA CYS A 78 4.51 -0.81 -3.56
C CYS A 78 4.35 -0.23 -2.15
N ILE A 79 4.01 1.05 -2.01
CA ILE A 79 3.75 1.67 -0.70
C ILE A 79 2.57 0.97 -0.03
N ALA A 80 1.45 0.82 -0.73
CA ALA A 80 0.23 0.23 -0.19
C ALA A 80 0.35 -1.25 0.19
N SER A 81 1.31 -1.98 -0.36
CA SER A 81 1.49 -3.43 -0.18
C SER A 81 2.84 -3.77 0.44
N ASN A 82 3.92 -3.61 -0.32
CA ASN A 82 5.25 -4.08 0.09
C ASN A 82 5.79 -3.32 1.31
N HIS A 83 5.61 -1.98 1.35
CA HIS A 83 6.08 -1.19 2.49
C HIS A 83 5.26 -1.48 3.75
N LEU A 84 3.96 -1.74 3.61
CA LEU A 84 3.14 -2.20 4.74
C LEU A 84 3.68 -3.51 5.32
N VAL A 85 4.05 -4.48 4.48
CA VAL A 85 4.65 -5.74 4.95
C VAL A 85 5.97 -5.49 5.67
N VAL A 86 6.83 -4.60 5.15
CA VAL A 86 8.10 -4.23 5.80
C VAL A 86 7.87 -3.54 7.14
N LEU A 87 6.88 -2.65 7.23
CA LEU A 87 6.50 -1.98 8.48
C LEU A 87 6.01 -3.01 9.53
N LEU A 88 5.15 -3.93 9.13
CA LEU A 88 4.65 -4.99 10.02
C LEU A 88 5.74 -5.98 10.45
N GLU A 89 6.76 -6.20 9.62
CA GLU A 89 7.94 -6.98 10.02
C GLU A 89 8.77 -6.25 11.11
N GLN A 90 8.89 -4.92 11.05
CA GLN A 90 9.46 -4.15 12.15
C GLN A 90 8.64 -4.35 13.44
N VAL A 91 7.32 -4.26 13.34
CA VAL A 91 6.41 -4.51 14.49
C VAL A 91 6.63 -5.90 15.06
N ARG A 92 6.72 -6.94 14.21
CA ARG A 92 6.96 -8.33 14.65
C ARG A 92 8.27 -8.46 15.44
N ARG A 93 9.37 -7.89 14.91
CA ARG A 93 10.68 -7.93 15.63
C ARG A 93 10.65 -7.26 16.99
N LEU A 94 9.90 -6.14 17.12
CA LEU A 94 9.75 -5.44 18.39
C LEU A 94 8.81 -6.19 19.35
N ALA A 95 7.74 -6.77 18.84
CA ALA A 95 6.83 -7.61 19.61
C ALA A 95 7.54 -8.83 20.22
N ASP A 96 8.42 -9.49 19.43
CA ASP A 96 9.24 -10.61 19.89
C ASP A 96 10.15 -10.23 21.08
N GLN A 97 10.74 -9.03 21.07
CA GLN A 97 11.57 -8.53 22.18
C GLN A 97 10.75 -8.27 23.46
N LEU A 98 9.48 -7.94 23.29
CA LEU A 98 8.56 -7.68 24.41
C LEU A 98 7.83 -8.94 24.89
N ASN A 99 8.03 -10.08 24.22
CA ASN A 99 7.28 -11.33 24.43
C ASN A 99 5.75 -11.13 24.28
N ILE A 100 5.32 -10.27 23.37
CA ILE A 100 3.92 -10.00 23.04
C ILE A 100 3.59 -10.73 21.73
N PRO A 101 2.46 -11.48 21.65
CA PRO A 101 2.04 -12.11 20.41
C PRO A 101 1.85 -11.10 19.28
N PHE A 102 2.42 -11.38 18.11
CA PHE A 102 2.33 -10.49 16.94
C PHE A 102 0.88 -10.24 16.51
N GLU A 103 0.00 -11.20 16.72
CA GLU A 103 -1.43 -11.14 16.42
C GLU A 103 -2.13 -9.95 17.11
N ALA A 104 -1.68 -9.56 18.32
CA ALA A 104 -2.22 -8.40 19.00
C ALA A 104 -1.98 -7.11 18.21
N PHE A 105 -0.81 -6.97 17.60
CA PHE A 105 -0.46 -5.82 16.76
C PHE A 105 -1.08 -5.91 15.36
N LEU A 106 -1.30 -7.11 14.82
CA LEU A 106 -2.07 -7.27 13.57
C LEU A 106 -3.52 -6.81 13.75
N ASN A 107 -4.16 -7.12 14.87
CA ASN A 107 -5.49 -6.63 15.19
C ASN A 107 -5.54 -5.09 15.29
N LEU A 108 -4.52 -4.48 15.92
CA LEU A 108 -4.39 -3.03 15.96
C LEU A 108 -4.23 -2.43 14.57
N SER A 109 -3.40 -3.05 13.72
CA SER A 109 -3.19 -2.60 12.34
C SER A 109 -4.46 -2.72 11.50
N GLN A 110 -5.24 -3.79 11.68
CA GLN A 110 -6.53 -3.94 11.01
C GLN A 110 -7.48 -2.82 11.41
N GLY A 111 -7.59 -2.48 12.68
CA GLY A 111 -8.40 -1.35 13.15
C GLY A 111 -7.98 -0.02 12.54
N SER A 112 -6.68 0.18 12.26
CA SER A 112 -6.21 1.38 11.55
C SER A 112 -6.64 1.40 10.08
N LEU A 113 -6.60 0.24 9.39
CA LEU A 113 -7.11 0.12 8.01
C LEU A 113 -8.62 0.35 7.93
N ASP A 114 -9.37 -0.20 8.88
CA ASP A 114 -10.82 0.01 8.97
C ASP A 114 -11.14 1.50 9.19
N SER A 115 -10.40 2.16 10.08
CA SER A 115 -10.56 3.61 10.32
C SER A 115 -10.29 4.45 9.06
N ILE A 116 -9.27 4.10 8.26
CA ILE A 116 -8.97 4.82 7.00
C ILE A 116 -10.07 4.59 5.96
N SER A 117 -10.79 3.46 6.00
CA SER A 117 -11.91 3.20 5.08
C SER A 117 -13.17 4.01 5.42
N GLU A 118 -13.32 4.44 6.66
CA GLU A 118 -14.46 5.21 7.16
C GLU A 118 -14.17 6.71 7.27
N LEU A 119 -12.91 7.06 7.56
CA LEU A 119 -12.42 8.41 7.78
C LEU A 119 -11.32 8.76 6.77
N ASN A 120 -11.01 10.03 6.61
CA ASN A 120 -9.78 10.38 5.87
C ASN A 120 -8.51 10.07 6.71
N PRO A 121 -7.34 9.93 6.07
CA PRO A 121 -6.11 9.56 6.78
C PRO A 121 -5.72 10.50 7.92
N LYS A 122 -6.02 11.80 7.84
CA LYS A 122 -5.73 12.77 8.89
C LYS A 122 -6.61 12.54 10.12
N GLU A 123 -7.88 12.27 9.93
CA GLU A 123 -8.84 11.98 11.01
C GLU A 123 -8.59 10.61 11.64
N ALA A 124 -8.15 9.63 10.84
CA ALA A 124 -7.76 8.31 11.32
C ALA A 124 -6.42 8.31 12.08
N LEU A 125 -5.57 9.35 11.88
CA LEU A 125 -4.29 9.43 12.55
C LEU A 125 -4.45 9.74 14.04
N THR A 126 -3.96 8.86 14.88
CA THR A 126 -3.91 9.00 16.34
C THR A 126 -2.46 8.97 16.84
N GLY A 127 -2.27 9.00 18.16
CA GLY A 127 -0.96 8.83 18.76
C GLY A 127 -0.19 10.13 19.03
N PRO A 128 1.08 10.03 19.50
CA PRO A 128 1.84 11.16 20.00
C PRO A 128 2.19 12.19 18.92
N ALA A 129 2.46 11.75 17.69
CA ALA A 129 2.77 12.68 16.59
C ALA A 129 1.57 13.58 16.25
N ALA A 130 0.35 13.03 16.22
CA ALA A 130 -0.86 13.79 15.98
C ALA A 130 -1.15 14.81 17.11
N ARG A 131 -0.84 14.45 18.35
CA ARG A 131 -1.05 15.30 19.52
C ARG A 131 0.13 16.23 19.86
N LYS A 132 1.20 16.19 19.07
CA LYS A 132 2.45 16.95 19.30
C LYS A 132 3.10 16.65 20.67
N ASP A 133 3.02 15.40 21.11
CA ASP A 133 3.56 14.91 22.36
C ASP A 133 5.04 14.55 22.20
N GLU A 134 5.89 15.57 22.23
CA GLU A 134 7.34 15.43 22.02
C GLU A 134 8.03 14.62 23.12
N GLU A 135 7.50 14.60 24.34
CA GLU A 135 8.06 13.82 25.46
C GLU A 135 7.90 12.32 25.18
N THR A 136 6.71 11.89 24.78
CA THR A 136 6.47 10.49 24.38
C THR A 136 7.30 10.11 23.17
N LEU A 137 7.40 10.97 22.14
CA LEU A 137 8.22 10.69 20.96
C LEU A 137 9.71 10.52 21.31
N LYS A 138 10.23 11.34 22.22
CA LYS A 138 11.60 11.22 22.71
C LYS A 138 11.82 9.90 23.45
N ALA A 139 10.91 9.52 24.35
CA ALA A 139 10.99 8.24 25.07
C ALA A 139 10.97 7.03 24.10
N HIS A 140 10.17 7.10 23.03
CA HIS A 140 10.19 6.07 21.99
C HIS A 140 11.55 5.95 21.30
N LEU A 141 12.16 7.10 20.94
CA LEU A 141 13.48 7.11 20.27
C LEU A 141 14.59 6.58 21.18
N GLU A 142 14.50 6.80 22.49
CA GLU A 142 15.46 6.28 23.47
C GLU A 142 15.30 4.78 23.74
N SER A 143 14.09 4.25 23.56
CA SER A 143 13.78 2.83 23.82
C SER A 143 14.00 1.91 22.61
N LEU A 144 13.94 2.45 21.38
CA LEU A 144 14.06 1.65 20.16
C LEU A 144 15.50 1.22 19.90
N PRO A 145 15.74 -0.03 19.46
CA PRO A 145 17.02 -0.46 18.95
C PRO A 145 17.50 0.40 17.78
N GLU A 146 18.80 0.69 17.70
CA GLU A 146 19.39 1.59 16.70
C GLU A 146 18.96 1.23 15.26
N LYS A 147 18.94 -0.05 14.91
CA LYS A 147 18.54 -0.53 13.57
C LYS A 147 17.09 -0.23 13.21
N GLU A 148 16.22 0.05 14.16
CA GLU A 148 14.81 0.36 13.95
C GLU A 148 14.52 1.87 13.91
N LEU A 149 15.48 2.72 14.30
CA LEU A 149 15.30 4.16 14.44
C LEU A 149 15.03 4.87 13.10
N ALA A 150 15.70 4.47 12.02
CA ALA A 150 15.61 5.20 10.74
C ALA A 150 14.18 5.19 10.20
N LEU A 151 13.54 4.01 10.14
CA LEU A 151 12.17 3.89 9.67
C LEU A 151 11.20 4.60 10.62
N TYR A 152 11.35 4.42 11.92
CA TYR A 152 10.50 5.07 12.91
C TYR A 152 10.55 6.60 12.79
N LYS A 153 11.73 7.20 12.70
CA LYS A 153 11.90 8.65 12.52
C LYS A 153 11.22 9.16 11.26
N SER A 154 11.41 8.47 10.13
CA SER A 154 10.75 8.84 8.88
C SER A 154 9.23 8.81 8.99
N MET A 155 8.67 7.80 9.65
CA MET A 155 7.23 7.70 9.87
C MET A 155 6.70 8.78 10.82
N VAL A 156 7.44 9.14 11.86
CA VAL A 156 7.08 10.25 12.77
C VAL A 156 7.02 11.59 12.02
N GLU A 157 8.00 11.88 11.17
CA GLU A 157 8.00 13.10 10.38
C GLU A 157 6.81 13.16 9.40
N GLU A 158 6.49 12.06 8.75
CA GLU A 158 5.31 11.99 7.88
C GLU A 158 3.99 12.11 8.67
N ALA A 159 3.90 11.52 9.86
CA ALA A 159 2.74 11.66 10.72
C ALA A 159 2.57 13.12 11.20
N LYS A 160 3.65 13.82 11.57
CA LYS A 160 3.63 15.25 11.89
C LYS A 160 3.17 16.09 10.68
N ARG A 161 3.69 15.79 9.48
CA ARG A 161 3.27 16.46 8.24
C ARG A 161 1.78 16.25 7.97
N LEU A 162 1.29 15.02 8.07
CA LEU A 162 -0.12 14.69 7.88
C LEU A 162 -1.01 15.44 8.90
N SER A 163 -0.61 15.52 10.17
CA SER A 163 -1.39 16.18 11.21
C SER A 163 -1.56 17.69 11.00
N THR A 164 -0.63 18.33 10.27
CA THR A 164 -0.63 19.78 10.00
C THR A 164 -1.22 20.15 8.64
N GLN A 165 -1.51 19.20 7.76
CA GLN A 165 -2.14 19.51 6.47
C GLN A 165 -3.54 20.08 6.70
N ASP A 166 -3.84 21.23 6.09
CA ASP A 166 -5.21 21.72 6.03
C ASP A 166 -6.05 20.78 5.17
N ASN A 167 -7.31 20.57 5.56
CA ASN A 167 -8.25 19.76 4.77
C ASN A 167 -8.65 20.55 3.50
N HIS A 168 -7.72 20.65 2.53
CA HIS A 168 -8.06 21.09 1.19
C HIS A 168 -8.66 19.90 0.44
N GLN A 169 -9.95 19.70 0.63
CA GLN A 169 -10.80 18.99 -0.31
C GLN A 169 -11.66 20.05 -0.99
N GLU A 170 -11.27 20.41 -2.21
CA GLU A 170 -12.19 20.79 -3.26
C GLU A 170 -12.35 19.63 -4.23
#